data_a4a179f5d802d12938f63d519a286d83
#
_entry.id   a4a179f5d802d12938f63d519a286d83
#
_cell.length_a   1.000
_cell.length_b   1.000
_cell.length_c   1.000
_cell.angle_alpha   90.00
_cell.angle_beta   90.00
_cell.angle_gamma   90.00
#
_symmetry.space_group_name_H-M   'P 1'
#
loop_
_entity.id
_entity.type
_entity.pdbx_description
1 polymer ?
#
loop_
_entity_poly.entity_id
_entity_poly.type
_entity_poly.pdbx_seq_one_letter_code
_entity_poly.pdbx_strand_id
1 'polypeptide(L)'
;VAFSTTKGLSCGNWRAGIVFSRLNEGSLAVQTEWHHGIHLNCAIANSLMENFSPDTMPKKYAEAHTAVCEHYELATTNTIHIAQAPMTEDWNKFSRDGAFNRVNVRDALKRYKKNGTFAQ
;
A
#
# COMPACT_ATOMS: atom_id res chain seq x y z
N VAL A 1 12.08 4.32 -10.90
CA VAL A 1 11.48 3.32 -9.99
C VAL A 1 11.27 3.98 -8.63
N ALA A 2 10.11 3.78 -8.02
CA ALA A 2 9.81 4.29 -6.69
C ALA A 2 9.36 3.15 -5.77
N PHE A 3 9.88 3.12 -4.55
CA PHE A 3 9.45 2.24 -3.48
C PHE A 3 8.93 3.08 -2.31
N SER A 4 7.83 2.69 -1.73
CA SER A 4 7.21 3.40 -0.61
C SER A 4 6.91 2.43 0.53
N THR A 5 7.27 2.77 1.76
CA THR A 5 6.90 2.02 2.95
C THR A 5 5.37 1.87 3.11
N THR A 6 4.61 2.85 2.64
CA THR A 6 3.14 2.79 2.62
C THR A 6 2.62 1.63 1.78
N LYS A 7 3.16 1.42 0.58
CA LYS A 7 2.68 0.41 -0.37
C LYS A 7 3.36 -0.94 -0.14
N GLY A 8 4.67 -0.96 -0.05
CA GLY A 8 5.43 -2.20 0.10
C GLY A 8 5.27 -2.85 1.48
N LEU A 9 5.22 -2.07 2.54
CA LEU A 9 5.19 -2.57 3.92
C LEU A 9 3.89 -2.24 4.68
N SER A 10 2.89 -1.67 4.02
CA SER A 10 1.62 -1.24 4.62
C SER A 10 1.76 -0.24 5.80
N CYS A 11 2.88 0.48 5.86
CA CYS A 11 3.22 1.45 6.92
C CYS A 11 2.81 2.87 6.53
N GLY A 12 1.51 3.13 6.43
CA GLY A 12 0.96 4.39 5.92
C GLY A 12 1.29 5.65 6.72
N ASN A 13 1.59 5.52 8.01
CA ASN A 13 1.91 6.65 8.89
C ASN A 13 3.35 7.18 8.67
N TRP A 14 4.24 6.32 8.22
CA TRP A 14 5.63 6.66 7.91
C TRP A 14 5.74 7.02 6.42
N ARG A 15 5.56 8.31 6.14
CA ARG A 15 5.50 8.87 4.79
C ARG A 15 6.90 8.99 4.17
N ALA A 16 7.54 7.86 3.95
CA ALA A 16 8.88 7.80 3.37
C ALA A 16 8.96 6.76 2.24
N GLY A 17 9.94 6.91 1.39
CA GLY A 17 10.21 6.02 0.28
C GLY A 17 11.53 6.37 -0.39
N ILE A 18 11.92 5.55 -1.35
CA ILE A 18 13.11 5.74 -2.18
C ILE A 18 12.68 5.86 -3.64
N VAL A 19 13.24 6.81 -4.34
CA VAL A 19 13.07 6.98 -5.78
C VAL A 19 14.42 6.83 -6.47
N PHE A 20 14.47 5.93 -7.46
CA PHE A 20 15.59 5.79 -8.37
C PHE A 20 15.19 6.39 -9.71
N SER A 21 15.81 7.48 -10.10
CA SER A 21 15.51 8.21 -11.34
C SER A 21 16.77 8.52 -12.12
N ARG A 22 16.66 8.53 -13.45
CA ARG A 22 17.68 9.08 -14.36
C ARG A 22 17.47 10.58 -14.57
N LEU A 23 16.31 11.11 -14.18
CA LEU A 23 15.97 12.53 -14.27
C LEU A 23 16.26 13.20 -12.94
N ASN A 24 16.93 14.32 -12.98
CA ASN A 24 17.17 15.17 -11.81
C ASN A 24 16.55 16.55 -12.07
N GLU A 25 15.23 16.60 -12.10
CA GLU A 25 14.46 17.78 -12.46
C GLU A 25 13.35 18.06 -11.43
N GLY A 26 12.92 19.31 -11.37
CA GLY A 26 11.81 19.76 -10.53
C GLY A 26 11.98 19.40 -9.06
N SER A 27 10.96 18.82 -8.47
CA SER A 27 10.96 18.46 -7.04
C SER A 27 12.01 17.40 -6.67
N LEU A 28 12.41 16.53 -7.60
CA LEU A 28 13.45 15.54 -7.33
C LEU A 28 14.82 16.21 -7.18
N ALA A 29 15.15 17.20 -8.03
CA ALA A 29 16.37 17.99 -7.92
C ALA A 29 16.43 18.71 -6.57
N VAL A 30 15.34 19.37 -6.17
CA VAL A 30 15.23 20.07 -4.88
C VAL A 30 15.44 19.13 -3.70
N GLN A 31 14.81 17.94 -3.72
CA GLN A 31 14.98 16.93 -2.65
C GLN A 31 16.43 16.45 -2.55
N THR A 32 17.10 16.25 -3.67
CA THR A 32 18.50 15.81 -3.72
C THR A 32 19.45 16.89 -3.19
N GLU A 33 19.22 18.14 -3.58
CA GLU A 33 20.10 19.27 -3.25
C GLU A 33 19.93 19.74 -1.80
N TRP A 34 18.68 19.84 -1.30
CA TRP A 34 18.37 20.45 -0.02
C TRP A 34 18.06 19.45 1.10
N HIS A 35 18.03 18.15 0.82
CA HIS A 35 17.75 17.12 1.82
C HIS A 35 16.47 17.35 2.64
N HIS A 36 15.39 17.76 1.99
CA HIS A 36 14.12 18.13 2.62
C HIS A 36 13.36 16.98 3.32
N GLY A 37 13.99 15.81 3.47
CA GLY A 37 13.36 14.67 4.14
C GLY A 37 13.16 14.90 5.63
N ILE A 38 12.08 14.35 6.19
CA ILE A 38 11.89 14.27 7.63
C ILE A 38 12.81 13.16 8.14
N HIS A 39 13.89 13.51 8.80
CA HIS A 39 14.96 12.60 9.23
C HIS A 39 14.44 11.39 10.02
N LEU A 40 13.53 11.60 10.97
CA LEU A 40 12.94 10.51 11.74
C LEU A 40 12.18 9.51 10.86
N ASN A 41 11.35 9.99 9.95
CA ASN A 41 10.61 9.13 9.03
C ASN A 41 11.56 8.35 8.11
N CYS A 42 12.63 9.00 7.65
CA CYS A 42 13.65 8.36 6.82
C CYS A 42 14.41 7.28 7.62
N ALA A 43 14.79 7.55 8.86
CA ALA A 43 15.47 6.58 9.72
C ALA A 43 14.61 5.34 9.98
N ILE A 44 13.33 5.52 10.31
CA ILE A 44 12.38 4.42 10.51
C ILE A 44 12.15 3.66 9.19
N ALA A 45 11.96 4.37 8.07
CA ALA A 45 11.79 3.72 6.78
C ALA A 45 13.00 2.91 6.37
N ASN A 46 14.21 3.41 6.63
CA ASN A 46 15.47 2.71 6.38
C ASN A 46 15.53 1.42 7.20
N SER A 47 15.30 1.51 8.51
CA SER A 47 15.26 0.35 9.40
C SER A 47 14.22 -0.69 8.95
N LEU A 48 13.02 -0.26 8.50
CA LEU A 48 12.02 -1.16 7.95
C LEU A 48 12.51 -1.86 6.68
N MET A 49 13.16 -1.14 5.76
CA MET A 49 13.67 -1.70 4.51
C MET A 49 14.88 -2.61 4.70
N GLU A 50 15.69 -2.39 5.73
CA GLU A 50 16.80 -3.28 6.12
C GLU A 50 16.31 -4.61 6.71
N ASN A 51 15.19 -4.58 7.45
CA ASN A 51 14.68 -5.74 8.17
C ASN A 51 13.56 -6.52 7.43
N PHE A 52 12.92 -5.92 6.44
CA PHE A 52 11.77 -6.51 5.75
C PHE A 52 11.93 -6.40 4.23
N SER A 53 11.87 -7.54 3.55
CA SER A 53 11.84 -7.55 2.09
C SER A 53 10.49 -7.06 1.54
N PRO A 54 10.42 -6.62 0.28
CA PRO A 54 9.15 -6.28 -0.40
C PRO A 54 8.13 -7.41 -0.38
N ASP A 55 8.59 -8.66 -0.32
CA ASP A 55 7.73 -9.85 -0.30
C ASP A 55 7.16 -10.19 1.08
N THR A 56 7.60 -9.51 2.13
CA THR A 56 7.19 -9.83 3.52
C THR A 56 5.68 -9.75 3.68
N MET A 57 5.05 -8.70 3.18
CA MET A 57 3.61 -8.53 3.28
C MET A 57 2.83 -9.47 2.37
N PRO A 58 3.18 -9.65 1.08
CA PRO A 58 2.59 -10.67 0.23
C PRO A 58 2.66 -12.07 0.84
N LYS A 59 3.83 -12.53 1.24
CA LYS A 59 4.01 -13.86 1.86
C LYS A 59 3.13 -14.07 3.10
N LYS A 60 2.95 -13.02 3.90
CA LYS A 60 2.18 -13.11 5.15
C LYS A 60 0.66 -13.04 4.96
N TYR A 61 0.20 -12.33 3.95
CA TYR A 61 -1.22 -11.95 3.83
C TYR A 61 -1.88 -12.31 2.49
N ALA A 62 -1.17 -12.90 1.51
CA ALA A 62 -1.74 -13.19 0.19
C ALA A 62 -3.02 -14.03 0.26
N GLU A 63 -2.99 -15.12 1.02
CA GLU A 63 -4.15 -16.01 1.21
C GLU A 63 -5.33 -15.26 1.83
N ALA A 64 -5.10 -14.52 2.91
CA ALA A 64 -6.13 -13.70 3.55
C ALA A 64 -6.66 -12.59 2.63
N HIS A 65 -5.80 -12.00 1.80
CA HIS A 65 -6.20 -10.98 0.83
C HIS A 65 -7.11 -11.58 -0.24
N THR A 66 -6.77 -12.75 -0.76
CA THR A 66 -7.61 -13.49 -1.72
C THR A 66 -8.97 -13.81 -1.11
N ALA A 67 -9.01 -14.41 0.08
CA ALA A 67 -10.25 -14.73 0.77
C ALA A 67 -11.15 -13.50 1.04
N VAL A 68 -10.54 -12.37 1.45
CA VAL A 68 -11.28 -11.11 1.64
C VAL A 68 -11.83 -10.60 0.31
N CYS A 69 -11.04 -10.64 -0.75
CA CYS A 69 -11.48 -10.18 -2.06
C CYS A 69 -12.62 -11.06 -2.61
N GLU A 70 -12.51 -12.36 -2.50
CA GLU A 70 -13.58 -13.29 -2.90
C GLU A 70 -14.87 -13.04 -2.11
N HIS A 71 -14.78 -12.86 -0.79
CA HIS A 71 -15.95 -12.62 0.06
C HIS A 71 -16.70 -11.32 -0.31
N TYR A 72 -16.00 -10.28 -0.69
CA TYR A 72 -16.58 -8.98 -1.05
C TYR A 72 -16.71 -8.74 -2.57
N GLU A 73 -16.50 -9.78 -3.39
CA GLU A 73 -16.54 -9.69 -4.86
C GLU A 73 -15.63 -8.59 -5.43
N LEU A 74 -14.42 -8.50 -4.88
CA LEU A 74 -13.39 -7.54 -5.28
C LEU A 74 -12.28 -8.23 -6.08
N ALA A 75 -11.67 -7.50 -7.01
CA ALA A 75 -10.44 -7.97 -7.66
C ALA A 75 -9.21 -7.71 -6.78
N THR A 76 -8.32 -8.70 -6.73
CA THR A 76 -7.05 -8.58 -6.01
C THR A 76 -6.11 -7.60 -6.69
N THR A 77 -5.20 -7.01 -5.91
CA THR A 77 -4.12 -6.15 -6.44
C THR A 77 -2.78 -6.58 -5.86
N ASN A 78 -1.69 -6.09 -6.44
CA ASN A 78 -0.33 -6.33 -5.92
C ASN A 78 -0.05 -5.60 -4.58
N THR A 79 -0.99 -4.79 -4.10
CA THR A 79 -0.87 -4.08 -2.82
C THR A 79 -1.83 -4.69 -1.82
N ILE A 80 -1.32 -5.45 -0.87
CA ILE A 80 -2.09 -6.30 0.05
C ILE A 80 -3.26 -5.60 0.76
N HIS A 81 -3.16 -4.33 1.09
CA HIS A 81 -4.25 -3.60 1.76
C HIS A 81 -5.20 -2.88 0.80
N ILE A 82 -5.05 -3.08 -0.50
CA ILE A 82 -5.87 -2.47 -1.55
C ILE A 82 -6.49 -3.57 -2.39
N ALA A 83 -7.78 -3.44 -2.68
CA ALA A 83 -8.51 -4.21 -3.66
C ALA A 83 -9.18 -3.29 -4.67
N GLN A 84 -9.59 -3.83 -5.80
CA GLN A 84 -10.32 -3.10 -6.82
C GLN A 84 -11.78 -3.58 -6.84
N ALA A 85 -12.70 -2.64 -6.67
CA ALA A 85 -14.13 -2.91 -6.77
C ALA A 85 -14.63 -2.73 -8.22
N PRO A 86 -15.76 -3.36 -8.58
CA PRO A 86 -16.40 -3.17 -9.87
C PRO A 86 -16.72 -1.68 -10.15
N MET A 87 -16.76 -1.33 -11.43
CA MET A 87 -17.12 0.02 -11.89
C MET A 87 -18.65 0.17 -11.98
N THR A 88 -19.33 -0.04 -10.83
CA THR A 88 -20.77 0.11 -10.68
C THR A 88 -21.11 1.29 -9.79
N GLU A 89 -22.35 1.75 -9.84
CA GLU A 89 -22.83 2.92 -9.10
C GLU A 89 -22.60 2.79 -7.59
N ASP A 90 -22.82 1.61 -7.04
CA ASP A 90 -22.64 1.32 -5.60
C ASP A 90 -21.21 1.58 -5.10
N TRP A 91 -20.24 1.48 -6.00
CA TRP A 91 -18.83 1.65 -5.69
C TRP A 91 -18.25 3.01 -6.09
N ASN A 92 -19.06 3.92 -6.69
CA ASN A 92 -18.58 5.23 -7.18
C ASN A 92 -17.90 6.09 -6.12
N LYS A 93 -18.30 5.97 -4.85
CA LYS A 93 -17.64 6.66 -3.72
C LYS A 93 -16.16 6.30 -3.54
N PHE A 94 -15.72 5.19 -4.11
CA PHE A 94 -14.33 4.72 -4.08
C PHE A 94 -13.58 5.02 -5.37
N SER A 95 -14.21 5.70 -6.31
CA SER A 95 -13.61 6.04 -7.60
C SER A 95 -12.34 6.87 -7.42
N ARG A 96 -11.37 6.61 -8.29
CA ARG A 96 -10.13 7.37 -8.42
C ARG A 96 -9.98 7.78 -9.88
N ASP A 97 -10.19 9.07 -10.14
CA ASP A 97 -10.06 9.68 -11.47
C ASP A 97 -10.92 9.00 -12.58
N GLY A 98 -12.01 8.33 -12.18
CA GLY A 98 -12.89 7.59 -13.08
C GLY A 98 -12.29 6.33 -13.72
N ALA A 99 -11.04 5.99 -13.42
CA ALA A 99 -10.35 4.85 -14.05
C ALA A 99 -10.60 3.53 -13.33
N PHE A 100 -10.78 3.56 -12.00
CA PHE A 100 -11.04 2.36 -11.18
C PHE A 100 -11.54 2.74 -9.78
N ASN A 101 -12.24 1.81 -9.14
CA ASN A 101 -12.71 1.92 -7.77
C ASN A 101 -11.72 1.24 -6.82
N ARG A 102 -11.04 1.99 -5.97
CA ARG A 102 -10.01 1.49 -5.07
C ARG A 102 -10.50 1.41 -3.63
N VAL A 103 -10.56 0.20 -3.10
CA VAL A 103 -11.03 -0.08 -1.74
C VAL A 103 -9.84 -0.43 -0.84
N ASN A 104 -9.84 0.12 0.38
CA ASN A 104 -8.89 -0.28 1.41
C ASN A 104 -9.48 -1.44 2.21
N VAL A 105 -8.87 -2.60 2.12
CA VAL A 105 -9.32 -3.84 2.78
C VAL A 105 -8.55 -4.17 4.06
N ARG A 106 -7.74 -3.24 4.57
CA ARG A 106 -6.86 -3.46 5.73
C ARG A 106 -7.60 -3.98 6.97
N ASP A 107 -8.75 -3.42 7.28
CA ASP A 107 -9.49 -3.80 8.49
C ASP A 107 -10.20 -5.15 8.33
N ALA A 108 -10.68 -5.46 7.13
CA ALA A 108 -11.19 -6.79 6.80
C ALA A 108 -10.09 -7.86 6.92
N LEU A 109 -8.88 -7.57 6.40
CA LEU A 109 -7.71 -8.45 6.55
C LEU A 109 -7.35 -8.71 8.01
N LYS A 110 -7.34 -7.69 8.84
CA LYS A 110 -7.05 -7.83 10.28
C LYS A 110 -8.09 -8.71 10.98
N ARG A 111 -9.38 -8.50 10.69
CA ARG A 111 -10.47 -9.29 11.26
C ARG A 111 -10.35 -10.74 10.83
N TYR A 112 -10.20 -11.00 9.55
CA TYR A 112 -10.04 -12.36 9.02
C TYR A 112 -8.85 -13.10 9.65
N LYS A 113 -7.68 -12.45 9.73
CA LYS A 113 -6.47 -13.02 10.36
C LYS A 113 -6.65 -13.31 11.85
N LYS A 114 -7.44 -12.52 12.56
CA LYS A 114 -7.69 -12.71 14.01
C LYS A 114 -8.72 -13.81 14.28
N ASN A 115 -9.78 -13.84 13.49
CA ASN A 115 -10.97 -14.63 13.79
C ASN A 115 -11.16 -15.84 12.86
N GLY A 116 -10.45 -15.91 11.74
CA GLY A 116 -10.66 -16.90 10.68
C GLY A 116 -11.99 -16.73 9.92
N THR A 117 -12.75 -15.68 10.22
CA THR A 117 -14.08 -15.44 9.65
C THR A 117 -14.29 -13.96 9.33
N PHE A 118 -15.32 -13.67 8.53
CA PHE A 118 -15.75 -12.31 8.16
C PHE A 118 -16.84 -11.75 9.11
N ALA A 119 -17.30 -12.54 10.09
CA ALA A 119 -18.28 -12.09 11.07
C ALA A 119 -17.80 -10.86 11.85
N GLN A 120 -18.73 -9.93 12.09
CA GLN A 120 -18.49 -8.70 12.85
C GLN A 120 -18.27 -8.99 14.33
#